data_5bbf1f668c37910801167909e86efe79
#
_entry.id   5bbf1f668c37910801167909e86efe79
#
_cell.length_a   1.000
_cell.length_b   1.000
_cell.length_c   1.000
_cell.angle_alpha   90.00
_cell.angle_beta   90.00
_cell.angle_gamma   90.00
#
_symmetry.space_group_name_H-M   'P 1'
#
loop_
_entity.id
_entity.type
_entity.pdbx_description
1 polymer ?
#
loop_
_entity_poly.entity_id
_entity_poly.type
_entity_poly.pdbx_seq_one_letter_code
_entity_poly.pdbx_strand_id
1 'polypeptide(L)'
;IDHNKLQSDTFVKNVSDLGDLEAKLHAFGWRVERCDGNNISAFAATLASLKGEPRPKVIIADTVKGKGVSFMEHTSLASDAAMYHFHSGAPDASSYQLAAQEIMSRLQQCMSDASASVLVFKTVEREATAPPSTKVQRLIPAYSRALLEQAKKHPNLVALDADLILDTGLIPFRD
;
A
#
# COMPACT_ATOMS: atom_id res chain seq x y z
N ILE A 1 1.16 -9.35 10.95
CA ILE A 1 1.04 -7.87 10.84
C ILE A 1 2.09 -7.40 9.86
N ASP A 2 1.68 -6.75 8.77
CA ASP A 2 2.57 -5.99 7.91
C ASP A 2 2.95 -4.68 8.63
N HIS A 3 4.20 -4.57 9.07
CA HIS A 3 4.71 -3.43 9.82
C HIS A 3 5.59 -2.56 8.92
N ASN A 4 4.99 -1.95 7.90
CA ASN A 4 5.68 -1.04 6.97
C ASN A 4 5.77 0.42 7.45
N LYS A 5 5.27 0.72 8.65
CA LYS A 5 5.30 2.03 9.31
C LYS A 5 4.46 3.13 8.65
N LEU A 6 3.72 2.79 7.59
CA LEU A 6 2.85 3.72 6.88
C LEU A 6 1.38 3.35 7.06
N GLN A 7 0.56 4.38 7.16
CA GLN A 7 -0.89 4.32 7.04
C GLN A 7 -1.27 5.12 5.82
N SER A 8 -1.74 4.43 4.76
CA SER A 8 -1.96 5.03 3.45
C SER A 8 -0.73 5.79 2.94
N ASP A 9 -0.71 7.10 3.04
CA ASP A 9 0.29 7.98 2.44
C ASP A 9 1.23 8.62 3.46
N THR A 10 1.03 8.38 4.75
CA THR A 10 1.80 9.02 5.83
C THR A 10 2.30 8.00 6.86
N PHE A 11 3.29 8.40 7.65
CA PHE A 11 3.81 7.54 8.71
C PHE A 11 2.79 7.38 9.85
N VAL A 12 2.60 6.14 10.30
CA VAL A 12 1.70 5.79 11.42
C VAL A 12 2.01 6.62 12.67
N LYS A 13 3.28 6.86 12.96
CA LYS A 13 3.70 7.66 14.12
C LYS A 13 3.15 9.10 14.10
N ASN A 14 2.85 9.65 12.91
CA ASN A 14 2.32 11.00 12.76
C ASN A 14 0.78 11.05 12.86
N VAL A 15 0.12 9.91 12.74
CA VAL A 15 -1.35 9.80 12.76
C VAL A 15 -1.82 9.15 14.05
N SER A 16 -1.33 7.95 14.34
CA SER A 16 -1.71 7.16 15.51
C SER A 16 -0.55 6.25 15.88
N ASP A 17 0.37 6.76 16.66
CA ASP A 17 1.55 6.00 17.09
C ASP A 17 1.12 4.75 17.87
N LEU A 18 1.53 3.59 17.37
CA LEU A 18 1.25 2.30 18.01
C LEU A 18 2.12 2.05 19.24
N GLY A 19 3.16 2.85 19.46
CA GLY A 19 4.14 2.64 20.53
C GLY A 19 4.80 1.27 20.41
N ASP A 20 5.09 0.65 21.53
CA ASP A 20 5.65 -0.71 21.58
C ASP A 20 4.56 -1.75 21.27
N LEU A 21 4.39 -2.07 20.00
CA LEU A 21 3.40 -3.03 19.53
C LEU A 21 3.69 -4.45 20.05
N GLU A 22 4.97 -4.83 20.14
CA GLU A 22 5.38 -6.13 20.62
C GLU A 22 5.02 -6.33 22.09
N ALA A 23 5.37 -5.36 22.94
CA ALA A 23 5.01 -5.40 24.36
C ALA A 23 3.49 -5.43 24.59
N LYS A 24 2.73 -4.69 23.79
CA LYS A 24 1.26 -4.71 23.84
C LYS A 24 0.68 -6.09 23.55
N LEU A 25 1.16 -6.73 22.50
CA LEU A 25 0.69 -8.06 22.10
C LEU A 25 1.10 -9.13 23.12
N HIS A 26 2.31 -9.02 23.69
CA HIS A 26 2.72 -9.88 24.80
C HIS A 26 1.82 -9.71 26.03
N ALA A 27 1.42 -8.48 26.37
CA ALA A 27 0.52 -8.22 27.48
C ALA A 27 -0.87 -8.86 27.30
N PHE A 28 -1.31 -9.06 26.06
CA PHE A 28 -2.54 -9.83 25.74
C PHE A 28 -2.34 -11.35 25.77
N GLY A 29 -1.15 -11.84 26.11
CA GLY A 29 -0.85 -13.27 26.20
C GLY A 29 -0.52 -13.93 24.84
N TRP A 30 -0.25 -13.16 23.81
CA TRP A 30 0.11 -13.69 22.50
C TRP A 30 1.56 -14.14 22.46
N ARG A 31 1.84 -15.18 21.68
CA ARG A 31 3.21 -15.48 21.25
C ARG A 31 3.55 -14.54 20.10
N VAL A 32 4.54 -13.68 20.33
CA VAL A 32 4.97 -12.68 19.35
C VAL A 32 6.33 -13.06 18.79
N GLU A 33 6.45 -13.02 17.51
CA GLU A 33 7.72 -13.14 16.78
C GLU A 33 7.85 -11.94 15.83
N ARG A 34 9.10 -11.57 15.53
CA ARG A 34 9.39 -10.46 14.62
C ARG A 34 10.46 -10.84 13.64
N CYS A 35 10.30 -10.48 12.37
CA CYS A 35 11.26 -10.80 11.32
C CYS A 35 11.23 -9.77 10.19
N ASP A 36 12.24 -9.85 9.31
CA ASP A 36 12.22 -9.16 8.03
C ASP A 36 11.11 -9.76 7.14
N GLY A 37 10.03 -9.00 6.93
CA GLY A 37 8.87 -9.41 6.14
C GLY A 37 9.12 -9.41 4.63
N ASN A 38 10.17 -8.75 4.17
CA ASN A 38 10.57 -8.81 2.75
C ASN A 38 11.52 -9.99 2.44
N ASN A 39 11.97 -10.72 3.46
CA ASN A 39 12.78 -11.92 3.30
C ASN A 39 11.92 -13.17 3.48
N ILE A 40 11.59 -13.84 2.37
CA ILE A 40 10.72 -15.03 2.35
C ILE A 40 11.28 -16.15 3.23
N SER A 41 12.59 -16.38 3.21
CA SER A 41 13.24 -17.43 4.01
C SER A 41 13.15 -17.13 5.50
N ALA A 42 13.40 -15.88 5.91
CA ALA A 42 13.27 -15.45 7.30
C ALA A 42 11.80 -15.58 7.78
N PHE A 43 10.84 -15.13 6.97
CA PHE A 43 9.43 -15.25 7.29
C PHE A 43 8.98 -16.70 7.40
N ALA A 44 9.38 -17.57 6.47
CA ALA A 44 9.07 -19.00 6.51
C ALA A 44 9.67 -19.70 7.74
N ALA A 45 10.92 -19.38 8.10
CA ALA A 45 11.55 -19.92 9.30
C ALA A 45 10.81 -19.46 10.57
N THR A 46 10.45 -18.19 10.66
CA THR A 46 9.67 -17.65 11.79
C THR A 46 8.29 -18.31 11.87
N LEU A 47 7.61 -18.51 10.75
CA LEU A 47 6.32 -19.22 10.72
C LEU A 47 6.47 -20.67 11.18
N ALA A 48 7.52 -21.35 10.75
CA ALA A 48 7.81 -22.73 11.15
C ALA A 48 8.11 -22.84 12.66
N SER A 49 8.80 -21.87 13.26
CA SER A 49 9.10 -21.88 14.69
C SER A 49 7.85 -21.80 15.58
N LEU A 50 6.75 -21.28 15.04
CA LEU A 50 5.47 -21.16 15.74
C LEU A 50 4.60 -22.42 15.61
N LYS A 51 5.07 -23.44 14.92
CA LYS A 51 4.35 -24.71 14.79
C LYS A 51 4.23 -25.40 16.16
N GLY A 52 3.01 -25.73 16.54
CA GLY A 52 2.73 -26.39 17.84
C GLY A 52 2.58 -25.43 19.03
N GLU A 53 2.81 -24.14 18.88
CA GLU A 53 2.51 -23.15 19.93
C GLU A 53 0.99 -23.06 20.16
N PRO A 54 0.48 -23.35 21.39
CA PRO A 54 -0.96 -23.36 21.66
C PRO A 54 -1.57 -21.97 21.83
N ARG A 55 -0.78 -20.96 22.18
CA ARG A 55 -1.26 -19.60 22.40
C ARG A 55 -1.64 -18.94 21.04
N PRO A 56 -2.46 -17.88 21.06
CA PRO A 56 -2.60 -17.00 19.90
C PRO A 56 -1.23 -16.50 19.44
N LYS A 57 -1.02 -16.48 18.14
CA LYS A 57 0.28 -16.19 17.54
C LYS A 57 0.20 -14.97 16.64
N VAL A 58 1.26 -14.19 16.66
CA VAL A 58 1.43 -13.06 15.75
C VAL A 58 2.88 -12.99 15.28
N ILE A 59 3.05 -12.72 13.99
CA ILE A 59 4.34 -12.35 13.42
C ILE A 59 4.24 -10.88 13.04
N ILE A 60 5.13 -10.06 13.59
CA ILE A 60 5.35 -8.68 13.16
C ILE A 60 6.39 -8.74 12.03
N ALA A 61 5.91 -8.61 10.81
CA ALA A 61 6.76 -8.60 9.63
C ALA A 61 7.17 -7.16 9.30
N ASP A 62 8.43 -6.81 9.59
CA ASP A 62 8.97 -5.51 9.19
C ASP A 62 9.17 -5.49 7.68
N THR A 63 8.45 -4.61 7.01
CA THR A 63 8.45 -4.52 5.55
C THR A 63 8.79 -3.11 5.07
N VAL A 64 9.24 -3.03 3.85
CA VAL A 64 9.39 -1.77 3.11
C VAL A 64 8.24 -1.67 2.12
N LYS A 65 7.34 -0.71 2.31
CA LYS A 65 6.25 -0.46 1.36
C LYS A 65 6.84 -0.03 0.02
N GLY A 66 6.39 -0.68 -1.07
CA GLY A 66 6.94 -0.49 -2.41
C GLY A 66 8.23 -1.27 -2.67
N LYS A 67 8.61 -2.21 -1.80
CA LYS A 67 9.84 -3.02 -1.93
C LYS A 67 9.95 -3.65 -3.31
N GLY A 68 11.09 -3.43 -3.92
CA GLY A 68 11.39 -4.00 -5.23
C GLY A 68 11.52 -2.95 -6.35
N VAL A 69 11.02 -1.75 -6.13
CA VAL A 69 11.18 -0.60 -7.05
C VAL A 69 11.74 0.57 -6.26
N SER A 70 12.97 0.97 -6.53
CA SER A 70 13.74 1.87 -5.69
C SER A 70 13.03 3.20 -5.38
N PHE A 71 12.42 3.83 -6.38
CA PHE A 71 11.70 5.09 -6.21
C PHE A 71 10.31 4.94 -5.59
N MET A 72 9.77 3.72 -5.50
CA MET A 72 8.51 3.40 -4.82
C MET A 72 8.72 2.95 -3.37
N GLU A 73 9.92 2.62 -2.96
CA GLU A 73 10.18 2.25 -1.58
C GLU A 73 9.95 3.46 -0.66
N HIS A 74 9.17 3.29 0.42
CA HIS A 74 8.93 4.38 1.36
C HIS A 74 10.20 4.92 2.02
N THR A 75 11.27 4.12 2.00
CA THR A 75 12.60 4.51 2.48
C THR A 75 13.28 5.57 1.60
N SER A 76 12.75 5.80 0.38
CA SER A 76 13.22 6.87 -0.52
C SER A 76 12.59 8.24 -0.21
N LEU A 77 11.64 8.31 0.72
CA LEU A 77 11.03 9.58 1.12
C LEU A 77 12.06 10.51 1.75
N ALA A 78 12.04 11.78 1.35
CA ALA A 78 13.01 12.78 1.80
C ALA A 78 12.91 13.09 3.30
N SER A 79 11.75 12.89 3.91
CA SER A 79 11.50 13.08 5.33
C SER A 79 10.24 12.36 5.80
N ASP A 80 10.08 12.25 7.12
CA ASP A 80 8.89 11.68 7.75
C ASP A 80 7.61 12.53 7.56
N ALA A 81 7.76 13.77 7.10
CA ALA A 81 6.64 14.63 6.74
C ALA A 81 6.25 14.51 5.26
N ALA A 82 7.05 13.83 4.45
CA ALA A 82 6.75 13.61 3.04
C ALA A 82 5.61 12.60 2.89
N MET A 83 4.75 12.85 1.90
CA MET A 83 3.65 11.94 1.58
C MET A 83 4.13 10.83 0.64
N TYR A 84 3.65 9.63 0.86
CA TYR A 84 3.88 8.48 -0.02
C TYR A 84 2.87 8.49 -1.17
N HIS A 85 3.34 8.50 -2.41
CA HIS A 85 2.49 8.72 -3.59
C HIS A 85 2.05 7.45 -4.33
N PHE A 86 2.50 6.28 -3.89
CA PHE A 86 2.24 5.01 -4.58
C PHE A 86 1.28 4.08 -3.82
N HIS A 87 0.44 4.66 -2.94
CA HIS A 87 -0.52 3.85 -2.18
C HIS A 87 -1.70 3.41 -3.05
N SER A 88 -2.21 4.30 -3.87
CA SER A 88 -3.39 4.04 -4.70
C SER A 88 -3.19 4.55 -6.13
N GLY A 89 -3.93 3.93 -7.06
CA GLY A 89 -3.84 4.25 -8.48
C GLY A 89 -2.70 3.53 -9.20
N ALA A 90 -2.79 3.49 -10.52
CA ALA A 90 -1.72 3.00 -11.37
C ALA A 90 -0.66 4.09 -11.55
N PRO A 91 0.63 3.74 -11.61
CA PRO A 91 1.66 4.69 -11.99
C PRO A 91 1.43 5.17 -13.44
N ASP A 92 1.94 6.34 -13.76
CA ASP A 92 1.98 6.80 -15.15
C ASP A 92 2.86 5.89 -16.02
N ALA A 93 2.74 6.02 -17.36
CA ALA A 93 3.41 5.12 -18.29
C ALA A 93 4.94 5.14 -18.14
N SER A 94 5.54 6.30 -17.85
CA SER A 94 7.00 6.42 -17.67
C SER A 94 7.47 5.75 -16.38
N SER A 95 6.79 6.00 -15.28
CA SER A 95 7.06 5.35 -13.99
C SER A 95 6.87 3.83 -14.07
N TYR A 96 5.83 3.37 -14.78
CA TYR A 96 5.63 1.94 -15.02
C TYR A 96 6.79 1.31 -15.78
N GLN A 97 7.27 1.96 -16.85
CA GLN A 97 8.39 1.44 -17.64
C GLN A 97 9.68 1.38 -16.81
N LEU A 98 9.99 2.42 -16.02
CA LEU A 98 11.14 2.43 -15.14
C LEU A 98 11.06 1.31 -14.09
N ALA A 99 9.91 1.14 -13.45
CA ALA A 99 9.68 0.07 -12.49
C ALA A 99 9.85 -1.31 -13.11
N ALA A 100 9.27 -1.53 -14.29
CA ALA A 100 9.40 -2.79 -15.02
C ALA A 100 10.85 -3.10 -15.40
N GLN A 101 11.60 -2.12 -15.89
CA GLN A 101 13.01 -2.27 -16.21
C GLN A 101 13.86 -2.63 -14.98
N GLU A 102 13.62 -1.94 -13.86
CA GLU A 102 14.33 -2.22 -12.61
C GLU A 102 14.08 -3.65 -12.11
N ILE A 103 12.81 -4.07 -12.10
CA ILE A 103 12.42 -5.44 -11.69
C ILE A 103 13.02 -6.48 -12.61
N MET A 104 12.94 -6.27 -13.93
CA MET A 104 13.52 -7.20 -14.92
C MET A 104 15.03 -7.33 -14.78
N SER A 105 15.75 -6.21 -14.63
CA SER A 105 17.20 -6.22 -14.45
C SER A 105 17.60 -6.97 -13.19
N ARG A 106 16.89 -6.73 -12.09
CA ARG A 106 17.13 -7.41 -10.81
C ARG A 106 16.86 -8.90 -10.90
N LEU A 107 15.76 -9.29 -11.57
CA LEU A 107 15.42 -10.69 -11.78
C LEU A 107 16.46 -11.40 -12.66
N GLN A 108 16.92 -10.76 -13.74
CA GLN A 108 18.00 -11.31 -14.58
C GLN A 108 19.29 -11.52 -13.79
N GLN A 109 19.64 -10.59 -12.91
CA GLN A 109 20.81 -10.75 -12.04
C GLN A 109 20.62 -11.95 -11.09
N CYS A 110 19.48 -12.05 -10.42
CA CYS A 110 19.20 -13.20 -9.54
C CYS A 110 19.27 -14.54 -10.29
N MET A 111 18.76 -14.60 -11.52
CA MET A 111 18.82 -15.80 -12.35
C MET A 111 20.26 -16.15 -12.73
N SER A 112 21.06 -15.14 -13.08
CA SER A 112 22.48 -15.31 -13.37
C SER A 112 23.25 -15.85 -12.16
N ASP A 113 23.06 -15.24 -11.01
CA ASP A 113 23.70 -15.64 -9.75
C ASP A 113 23.33 -17.09 -9.34
N ALA A 114 22.11 -17.48 -9.64
CA ALA A 114 21.61 -18.85 -9.42
C ALA A 114 22.00 -19.84 -10.53
N SER A 115 22.76 -19.42 -11.56
CA SER A 115 23.06 -20.21 -12.75
C SER A 115 21.81 -20.80 -13.43
N ALA A 116 20.71 -20.07 -13.37
CA ALA A 116 19.44 -20.46 -13.95
C ALA A 116 19.27 -19.91 -15.37
N SER A 117 18.34 -20.48 -16.13
CA SER A 117 18.07 -20.03 -17.51
C SER A 117 17.53 -18.60 -17.52
N VAL A 118 18.01 -17.80 -18.46
CA VAL A 118 17.53 -16.42 -18.67
C VAL A 118 16.05 -16.42 -19.03
N LEU A 119 15.28 -15.56 -18.37
CA LEU A 119 13.87 -15.38 -18.70
C LEU A 119 13.71 -14.51 -19.94
N VAL A 120 12.88 -14.97 -20.86
CA VAL A 120 12.50 -14.21 -22.05
C VAL A 120 11.18 -13.52 -21.79
N PHE A 121 11.19 -12.19 -21.76
CA PHE A 121 9.97 -11.39 -21.59
C PHE A 121 9.34 -11.12 -22.93
N LYS A 122 8.02 -11.30 -23.03
CA LYS A 122 7.23 -10.95 -24.19
C LYS A 122 6.39 -9.72 -23.86
N THR A 123 6.64 -8.65 -24.60
CA THR A 123 5.75 -7.47 -24.56
C THR A 123 4.48 -7.77 -25.32
N VAL A 124 3.33 -7.59 -24.69
CA VAL A 124 2.03 -7.70 -25.32
C VAL A 124 1.42 -6.30 -25.37
N GLU A 125 1.25 -5.77 -26.57
CA GLU A 125 0.49 -4.55 -26.76
C GLU A 125 -0.99 -4.84 -26.53
N ARG A 126 -1.64 -4.02 -25.70
CA ARG A 126 -3.09 -4.08 -25.56
C ARG A 126 -3.73 -3.32 -26.70
N GLU A 127 -4.55 -4.00 -27.47
CA GLU A 127 -5.46 -3.32 -28.39
C GLU A 127 -6.42 -2.43 -27.58
N ALA A 128 -6.57 -1.18 -28.02
CA ALA A 128 -7.56 -0.29 -27.42
C ALA A 128 -8.96 -0.83 -27.73
N THR A 129 -9.65 -1.34 -26.75
CA THR A 129 -10.93 -2.05 -26.92
C THR A 129 -12.12 -1.12 -27.22
N ALA A 130 -12.01 0.16 -26.93
CA ALA A 130 -13.00 1.18 -27.32
C ALA A 130 -12.40 2.58 -27.21
N PRO A 131 -12.84 3.53 -28.06
CA PRO A 131 -12.48 4.93 -27.86
C PRO A 131 -13.02 5.41 -26.50
N PRO A 132 -12.25 6.26 -25.78
CA PRO A 132 -12.74 6.82 -24.53
C PRO A 132 -14.05 7.58 -24.75
N SER A 133 -14.99 7.42 -23.83
CA SER A 133 -16.24 8.16 -23.87
C SER A 133 -15.97 9.67 -23.93
N THR A 134 -16.59 10.38 -24.85
CA THR A 134 -16.50 11.84 -24.98
C THR A 134 -17.14 12.57 -23.78
N LYS A 135 -17.90 11.87 -22.95
CA LYS A 135 -18.53 12.37 -21.72
C LYS A 135 -18.09 11.55 -20.52
N VAL A 136 -16.81 11.60 -20.22
CA VAL A 136 -16.28 10.93 -19.01
C VAL A 136 -16.80 11.66 -17.79
N GLN A 137 -17.61 10.97 -16.98
CA GLN A 137 -17.99 11.44 -15.64
C GLN A 137 -17.14 10.70 -14.62
N ARG A 138 -16.53 11.45 -13.71
CA ARG A 138 -15.92 10.88 -12.51
C ARG A 138 -17.00 10.76 -11.45
N LEU A 139 -17.18 9.56 -10.92
CA LEU A 139 -18.23 9.27 -9.93
C LEU A 139 -18.09 10.12 -8.65
N ILE A 140 -16.89 10.22 -8.10
CA ILE A 140 -16.61 10.96 -6.86
C ILE A 140 -16.97 12.44 -6.98
N PRO A 141 -16.51 13.22 -7.98
CA PRO A 141 -16.94 14.60 -8.15
C PRO A 141 -18.45 14.76 -8.44
N ALA A 142 -19.08 13.78 -9.09
CA ALA A 142 -20.52 13.82 -9.33
C ALA A 142 -21.30 13.63 -8.01
N TYR A 143 -20.88 12.67 -7.19
CA TYR A 143 -21.42 12.45 -5.85
C TYR A 143 -21.24 13.68 -4.95
N SER A 144 -20.02 14.23 -4.89
CA SER A 144 -19.72 15.43 -4.09
C SER A 144 -20.64 16.60 -4.45
N ARG A 145 -20.83 16.89 -5.74
CA ARG A 145 -21.76 17.95 -6.18
C ARG A 145 -23.20 17.66 -5.79
N ALA A 146 -23.67 16.43 -6.01
CA ALA A 146 -25.02 16.04 -5.64
C ALA A 146 -25.28 16.17 -4.12
N LEU A 147 -24.30 15.77 -3.31
CA LEU A 147 -24.36 15.90 -1.87
C LEU A 147 -24.48 17.36 -1.42
N LEU A 148 -23.67 18.26 -1.98
CA LEU A 148 -23.72 19.69 -1.69
C LEU A 148 -25.07 20.31 -2.09
N GLU A 149 -25.64 19.90 -3.21
CA GLU A 149 -26.98 20.35 -3.63
C GLU A 149 -28.08 19.88 -2.66
N GLN A 150 -27.96 18.65 -2.14
CA GLN A 150 -28.88 18.15 -1.13
C GLN A 150 -28.69 18.85 0.23
N ALA A 151 -27.47 19.13 0.63
CA ALA A 151 -27.19 19.85 1.87
C ALA A 151 -27.84 21.23 1.91
N LYS A 152 -27.89 21.96 0.79
CA LYS A 152 -28.60 23.25 0.67
C LYS A 152 -30.11 23.12 0.92
N LYS A 153 -30.68 21.96 0.60
CA LYS A 153 -32.14 21.71 0.78
C LYS A 153 -32.47 21.10 2.13
N HIS A 154 -31.51 20.46 2.74
CA HIS A 154 -31.64 19.68 3.95
C HIS A 154 -30.60 20.10 4.99
N PRO A 155 -30.78 21.16 5.75
CA PRO A 155 -29.78 21.69 6.69
C PRO A 155 -29.41 20.72 7.81
N ASN A 156 -30.20 19.67 8.03
CA ASN A 156 -29.90 18.61 8.99
C ASN A 156 -29.18 17.42 8.39
N LEU A 157 -28.75 17.50 7.12
CA LEU A 157 -27.99 16.43 6.47
C LEU A 157 -26.61 16.31 7.12
N VAL A 158 -26.24 15.09 7.50
CA VAL A 158 -24.94 14.76 8.09
C VAL A 158 -24.26 13.72 7.20
N ALA A 159 -23.01 13.90 6.91
CA ALA A 159 -22.17 12.91 6.25
C ALA A 159 -21.15 12.35 7.26
N LEU A 160 -21.00 11.04 7.29
CA LEU A 160 -20.04 10.35 8.14
C LEU A 160 -19.00 9.64 7.26
N ASP A 161 -17.76 9.82 7.59
CA ASP A 161 -16.64 9.16 6.95
C ASP A 161 -15.60 8.79 8.02
N ALA A 162 -15.12 7.56 7.97
CA ALA A 162 -14.22 7.08 8.99
C ALA A 162 -12.77 7.51 8.75
N ASP A 163 -12.32 7.54 7.46
CA ASP A 163 -10.89 7.75 7.16
C ASP A 163 -10.62 8.11 5.67
N LEU A 164 -11.64 8.11 4.81
CA LEU A 164 -11.46 8.19 3.37
C LEU A 164 -12.01 9.49 2.75
N ILE A 165 -12.05 10.57 3.48
CA ILE A 165 -12.68 11.85 3.09
C ILE A 165 -12.19 12.38 1.72
N LEU A 166 -10.94 12.12 1.36
CA LEU A 166 -10.37 12.44 0.04
C LEU A 166 -10.97 11.55 -1.07
N ASP A 167 -11.05 10.26 -0.80
CA ASP A 167 -11.49 9.26 -1.78
C ASP A 167 -13.01 9.26 -1.96
N THR A 168 -13.74 9.67 -0.96
CA THR A 168 -15.21 9.76 -0.99
C THR A 168 -15.72 11.10 -1.51
N GLY A 169 -14.84 12.11 -1.63
CA GLY A 169 -15.21 13.43 -2.13
C GLY A 169 -16.04 14.27 -1.15
N LEU A 170 -15.90 14.02 0.15
CA LEU A 170 -16.64 14.74 1.20
C LEU A 170 -15.98 16.03 1.67
N ILE A 171 -14.76 16.34 1.24
CA ILE A 171 -14.06 17.58 1.63
C ILE A 171 -14.92 18.82 1.39
N PRO A 172 -15.52 19.04 0.20
CA PRO A 172 -16.36 20.22 -0.03
C PRO A 172 -17.64 20.29 0.83
N PHE A 173 -18.07 19.15 1.38
CA PHE A 173 -19.20 19.11 2.30
C PHE A 173 -18.80 19.50 3.73
N ARG A 174 -17.59 19.18 4.14
CA ARG A 174 -17.01 19.58 5.43
C ARG A 174 -16.75 21.09 5.49
N ASP A 175 -16.23 21.69 4.42
CA ASP A 175 -15.84 23.11 4.30
C ASP A 175 -17.04 24.00 4.01
#